data_7f28a84ed82ac995786b7ec6f613a82a
#
_entry.id   7f28a84ed82ac995786b7ec6f613a82a
#
_cell.length_a   1.000
_cell.length_b   1.000
_cell.length_c   1.000
_cell.angle_alpha   90.00
_cell.angle_beta   90.00
_cell.angle_gamma   90.00
#
_symmetry.space_group_name_H-M   'P 1'
#
loop_
_entity.id
_entity.type
_entity.pdbx_description
1 polymer ?
#
loop_
_entity_poly.entity_id
_entity_poly.type
_entity_poly.pdbx_seq_one_letter_code
_entity_poly.pdbx_strand_id
1 'polypeptide(L)'
;FAIRRQRQMCIRDRDNDDFETIEQEVFLGNIPYMTGKGSFVINGAERVIVSQLHRSPGVFFAQSKHTNGTPLYSARIIPFRGSWIEFATDVNNVMYAYIDRKKKFPITTLLRAIGFGSDKDILDIFKLSEEFQANKTNLKKALGRKLAARVLKTWVEDFVDEDTGEVISVDRNELI
;
A
#
# COMPACT_ATOMS: atom_id res chain seq x y z
N PHE A 1 17.10 0.95 -43.43
CA PHE A 1 18.23 1.50 -42.69
C PHE A 1 17.88 1.52 -41.21
N ALA A 2 18.51 0.65 -40.41
CA ALA A 2 18.39 0.70 -38.95
C ALA A 2 19.47 1.65 -38.43
N ILE A 3 19.06 2.75 -37.80
CA ILE A 3 19.98 3.63 -37.09
C ILE A 3 20.26 3.01 -35.74
N ARG A 4 21.53 2.74 -35.46
CA ARG A 4 22.00 2.23 -34.18
C ARG A 4 21.88 3.34 -33.13
N ARG A 5 21.10 3.11 -32.07
CA ARG A 5 21.17 3.90 -30.86
C ARG A 5 21.79 3.05 -29.75
N GLN A 6 22.89 3.50 -29.22
CA GLN A 6 23.53 2.88 -28.07
C GLN A 6 22.79 3.30 -26.81
N ARG A 7 22.59 2.39 -25.90
CA ARG A 7 22.04 2.67 -24.57
C ARG A 7 23.17 2.58 -23.55
N GLN A 8 23.31 3.61 -22.77
CA GLN A 8 24.23 3.68 -21.64
C GLN A 8 23.59 2.94 -20.44
N MET A 9 24.31 2.03 -19.83
CA MET A 9 23.86 1.29 -18.66
C MET A 9 24.88 1.50 -17.53
N CYS A 10 24.42 2.04 -16.40
CA CYS A 10 25.21 2.16 -15.18
C CYS A 10 24.99 0.90 -14.35
N ILE A 11 26.06 0.17 -14.06
CA ILE A 11 26.05 -0.97 -13.13
C ILE A 11 26.61 -0.47 -11.82
N ARG A 12 25.78 -0.53 -10.76
CA ARG A 12 26.21 -0.24 -9.39
C ARG A 12 26.21 -1.55 -8.61
N ASP A 13 27.38 -1.95 -8.14
CA ASP A 13 27.51 -3.06 -7.20
C ASP A 13 27.18 -2.59 -5.78
N ARG A 14 26.38 -3.36 -5.05
CA ARG A 14 25.82 -2.93 -3.76
C ARG A 14 26.68 -3.26 -2.54
N ASP A 15 27.72 -4.07 -2.73
CA ASP A 15 28.42 -4.67 -1.60
C ASP A 15 29.73 -3.97 -1.19
N ASN A 16 30.11 -2.83 -1.82
CA ASN A 16 31.29 -2.07 -1.46
C ASN A 16 31.06 -0.57 -1.54
N ASP A 17 31.31 0.15 -0.46
CA ASP A 17 31.16 1.61 -0.36
C ASP A 17 32.22 2.42 -1.15
N ASP A 18 33.26 1.78 -1.67
CA ASP A 18 34.39 2.39 -2.40
C ASP A 18 34.29 2.28 -3.93
N PHE A 19 33.10 1.96 -4.49
CA PHE A 19 32.99 1.78 -5.95
C PHE A 19 32.89 3.09 -6.72
N GLU A 20 33.83 3.30 -7.62
CA GLU A 20 33.66 4.21 -8.76
C GLU A 20 32.51 3.73 -9.63
N THR A 21 31.57 4.61 -9.93
CA THR A 21 30.51 4.34 -10.90
C THR A 21 31.16 4.23 -12.28
N ILE A 22 31.24 3.02 -12.82
CA ILE A 22 31.77 2.79 -14.18
C ILE A 22 30.62 3.00 -15.15
N GLU A 23 30.74 4.03 -15.99
CA GLU A 23 29.86 4.26 -17.12
C GLU A 23 30.49 3.67 -18.40
N GLN A 24 29.80 2.71 -18.98
CA GLN A 24 30.27 2.07 -20.20
C GLN A 24 29.15 2.01 -21.24
N GLU A 25 29.49 2.36 -22.48
CA GLU A 25 28.59 2.17 -23.60
C GLU A 25 28.61 0.69 -24.06
N VAL A 26 27.46 0.02 -23.95
CA VAL A 26 27.29 -1.36 -24.35
C VAL A 26 26.34 -1.44 -25.53
N PHE A 27 26.73 -2.18 -26.57
CA PHE A 27 25.84 -2.45 -27.69
C PHE A 27 24.75 -3.44 -27.31
N LEU A 28 23.51 -2.98 -27.24
CA LEU A 28 22.35 -3.81 -26.87
C LEU A 28 21.59 -4.37 -28.08
N GLY A 29 21.87 -3.91 -29.27
CA GLY A 29 21.22 -4.34 -30.50
C GLY A 29 20.77 -3.17 -31.37
N ASN A 30 20.11 -3.52 -32.48
CA ASN A 30 19.54 -2.53 -33.41
C ASN A 30 18.08 -2.29 -33.09
N ILE A 31 17.68 -1.02 -33.03
CA ILE A 31 16.30 -0.61 -32.85
C ILE A 31 15.81 -0.02 -34.17
N PRO A 32 14.66 -0.45 -34.71
CA PRO A 32 14.10 0.16 -35.91
C PRO A 32 13.88 1.67 -35.73
N TYR A 33 14.22 2.43 -36.76
CA TYR A 33 14.03 3.88 -36.78
C TYR A 33 12.71 4.23 -37.46
N MET A 34 11.96 5.15 -36.89
CA MET A 34 10.69 5.61 -37.46
C MET A 34 10.96 6.48 -38.69
N THR A 35 10.28 6.20 -39.77
CA THR A 35 10.34 7.02 -41.00
C THR A 35 9.60 8.35 -40.81
N GLY A 36 9.81 9.32 -41.71
CA GLY A 36 9.09 10.61 -41.67
C GLY A 36 7.57 10.50 -41.80
N LYS A 37 7.06 9.36 -42.26
CA LYS A 37 5.61 9.05 -42.35
C LYS A 37 5.04 8.39 -41.10
N GLY A 38 5.87 8.14 -40.06
CA GLY A 38 5.42 7.47 -38.85
C GLY A 38 5.36 5.95 -38.94
N SER A 39 6.02 5.35 -39.94
CA SER A 39 6.09 3.90 -40.16
C SER A 39 7.45 3.35 -39.78
N PHE A 40 7.55 2.03 -39.63
CA PHE A 40 8.78 1.27 -39.38
C PHE A 40 8.95 0.23 -40.49
N VAL A 41 10.17 0.02 -40.94
CA VAL A 41 10.49 -1.07 -41.87
C VAL A 41 11.06 -2.22 -41.06
N ILE A 42 10.31 -3.33 -40.97
CA ILE A 42 10.71 -4.53 -40.23
C ILE A 42 10.67 -5.73 -41.18
N ASN A 43 11.80 -6.40 -41.34
CA ASN A 43 11.97 -7.51 -42.29
C ASN A 43 11.49 -7.18 -43.71
N GLY A 44 11.79 -5.96 -44.17
CA GLY A 44 11.42 -5.50 -45.52
C GLY A 44 9.97 -5.04 -45.67
N ALA A 45 9.12 -5.20 -44.65
CA ALA A 45 7.73 -4.76 -44.68
C ALA A 45 7.57 -3.44 -43.91
N GLU A 46 6.85 -2.49 -44.51
CA GLU A 46 6.48 -1.25 -43.86
C GLU A 46 5.31 -1.51 -42.88
N ARG A 47 5.51 -1.15 -41.62
CA ARG A 47 4.56 -1.39 -40.53
C ARG A 47 4.29 -0.11 -39.77
N VAL A 48 3.09 0.01 -39.22
CA VAL A 48 2.65 1.14 -38.39
C VAL A 48 2.18 0.60 -37.05
N ILE A 49 2.56 1.30 -35.98
CA ILE A 49 2.06 1.00 -34.64
C ILE A 49 0.65 1.54 -34.52
N VAL A 50 -0.32 0.66 -34.26
CA VAL A 50 -1.71 1.02 -34.05
C VAL A 50 -1.98 1.22 -32.54
N SER A 51 -2.83 2.19 -32.23
CA SER A 51 -3.27 2.41 -30.85
C SER A 51 -4.17 1.26 -30.40
N GLN A 52 -3.89 0.73 -29.20
CA GLN A 52 -4.70 -0.29 -28.58
C GLN A 52 -5.77 0.35 -27.71
N LEU A 53 -7.02 -0.09 -27.87
CA LEU A 53 -8.10 0.33 -26.98
C LEU A 53 -7.93 -0.37 -25.63
N HIS A 54 -7.88 0.41 -24.55
CA HIS A 54 -7.81 -0.09 -23.19
C HIS A 54 -8.71 0.72 -22.26
N ARG A 55 -9.00 0.19 -21.09
CA ARG A 55 -9.74 0.94 -20.07
C ARG A 55 -8.92 2.13 -19.59
N SER A 56 -9.60 3.27 -19.41
CA SER A 56 -8.95 4.48 -18.89
C SER A 56 -8.42 4.23 -17.48
N PRO A 57 -7.21 4.73 -17.17
CA PRO A 57 -6.72 4.75 -15.80
C PRO A 57 -7.63 5.60 -14.92
N GLY A 58 -7.80 5.21 -13.66
CA GLY A 58 -8.60 5.97 -12.72
C GLY A 58 -9.24 5.10 -11.64
N VAL A 59 -10.11 5.71 -10.85
CA VAL A 59 -10.86 5.07 -9.78
C VAL A 59 -12.32 4.99 -10.19
N PHE A 60 -12.90 3.79 -10.13
CA PHE A 60 -14.29 3.52 -10.48
C PHE A 60 -15.03 2.99 -9.27
N PHE A 61 -16.15 3.61 -8.94
CA PHE A 61 -17.02 3.20 -7.84
C PHE A 61 -18.23 2.47 -8.40
N ALA A 62 -18.66 1.42 -7.72
CA ALA A 62 -19.87 0.67 -8.07
C ALA A 62 -20.65 0.28 -6.81
N GLN A 63 -21.95 0.15 -6.97
CA GLN A 63 -22.86 -0.36 -5.96
C GLN A 63 -23.61 -1.54 -6.55
N SER A 64 -23.67 -2.63 -5.80
CA SER A 64 -24.47 -3.81 -6.13
C SER A 64 -25.37 -4.16 -4.95
N LYS A 65 -26.40 -4.97 -5.18
CA LYS A 65 -27.26 -5.49 -4.12
C LYS A 65 -27.02 -6.97 -3.96
N HIS A 66 -26.81 -7.40 -2.74
CA HIS A 66 -26.78 -8.81 -2.41
C HIS A 66 -28.20 -9.41 -2.50
N THR A 67 -28.32 -10.74 -2.61
CA THR A 67 -29.61 -11.45 -2.64
C THR A 67 -30.50 -11.13 -1.45
N ASN A 68 -29.91 -10.80 -0.31
CA ASN A 68 -30.62 -10.37 0.92
C ASN A 68 -31.06 -8.89 0.91
N GLY A 69 -30.88 -8.17 -0.21
CA GLY A 69 -31.20 -6.76 -0.32
C GLY A 69 -30.14 -5.78 0.25
N THR A 70 -29.10 -6.28 0.92
CA THR A 70 -28.01 -5.44 1.48
C THR A 70 -27.22 -4.79 0.36
N PRO A 71 -27.00 -3.46 0.40
CA PRO A 71 -26.15 -2.78 -0.58
C PRO A 71 -24.66 -3.15 -0.34
N LEU A 72 -23.97 -3.53 -1.39
CA LEU A 72 -22.54 -3.78 -1.39
C LEU A 72 -21.85 -2.70 -2.22
N TYR A 73 -20.78 -2.16 -1.69
CA TYR A 73 -19.99 -1.12 -2.34
C TYR A 73 -18.66 -1.69 -2.80
N SER A 74 -18.23 -1.24 -3.97
CA SER A 74 -16.92 -1.59 -4.48
C SER A 74 -16.24 -0.38 -5.11
N ALA A 75 -14.91 -0.35 -5.03
CA ALA A 75 -14.08 0.63 -5.69
C ALA A 75 -12.96 -0.10 -6.41
N ARG A 76 -12.70 0.26 -7.67
CA ARG A 76 -11.64 -0.35 -8.48
C ARG A 76 -10.68 0.71 -8.94
N ILE A 77 -9.40 0.50 -8.66
CA ILE A 77 -8.30 1.33 -9.11
C ILE A 77 -7.67 0.67 -10.33
N ILE A 78 -7.71 1.35 -11.46
CA ILE A 78 -7.07 0.91 -12.71
C ILE A 78 -5.88 1.83 -12.94
N PRO A 79 -4.63 1.34 -12.83
CA PRO A 79 -3.45 2.12 -13.14
C PRO A 79 -3.22 2.19 -14.65
N PHE A 80 -2.43 3.15 -15.10
CA PHE A 80 -1.96 3.21 -16.48
C PHE A 80 -1.15 1.96 -16.85
N ARG A 81 -0.30 1.50 -15.92
CA ARG A 81 0.51 0.29 -16.05
C ARG A 81 0.69 -0.34 -14.67
N GLY A 82 0.33 -1.60 -14.52
CA GLY A 82 0.46 -2.35 -13.27
C GLY A 82 -0.79 -3.15 -12.92
N SER A 83 -0.80 -3.68 -11.72
CA SER A 83 -1.89 -4.53 -11.21
C SER A 83 -3.11 -3.70 -10.82
N TRP A 84 -4.29 -4.24 -11.05
CA TRP A 84 -5.55 -3.64 -10.63
C TRP A 84 -5.79 -3.94 -9.16
N ILE A 85 -6.29 -2.94 -8.44
CA ILE A 85 -6.70 -3.10 -7.05
C ILE A 85 -8.21 -2.87 -6.98
N GLU A 86 -8.91 -3.79 -6.34
CA GLU A 86 -10.35 -3.70 -6.13
C GLU A 86 -10.64 -3.82 -4.64
N PHE A 87 -11.42 -2.89 -4.12
CA PHE A 87 -11.96 -2.93 -2.77
C PHE A 87 -13.42 -3.30 -2.84
N ALA A 88 -13.87 -4.20 -1.97
CA ALA A 88 -15.27 -4.59 -1.89
C ALA A 88 -15.70 -4.79 -0.44
N THR A 89 -16.92 -4.35 -0.13
CA THR A 89 -17.55 -4.63 1.16
C THR A 89 -18.27 -5.98 1.11
N ASP A 90 -18.22 -6.70 2.21
CA ASP A 90 -18.98 -7.93 2.41
C ASP A 90 -20.33 -7.61 3.12
N VAL A 91 -21.20 -8.59 3.20
CA VAL A 91 -22.51 -8.51 3.89
C VAL A 91 -22.37 -8.07 5.35
N ASN A 92 -21.27 -8.41 5.98
CA ASN A 92 -20.93 -8.04 7.37
C ASN A 92 -20.27 -6.66 7.50
N ASN A 93 -20.31 -5.82 6.47
CA ASN A 93 -19.59 -4.53 6.41
C ASN A 93 -18.07 -4.62 6.59
N VAL A 94 -17.48 -5.79 6.31
CA VAL A 94 -16.04 -5.95 6.29
C VAL A 94 -15.52 -5.61 4.91
N MET A 95 -14.50 -4.76 4.83
CA MET A 95 -13.88 -4.36 3.59
C MET A 95 -12.68 -5.25 3.26
N TYR A 96 -12.66 -5.76 2.05
CA TYR A 96 -11.60 -6.60 1.50
C TYR A 96 -10.94 -5.93 0.31
N ALA A 97 -9.67 -6.22 0.13
CA ALA A 97 -8.89 -5.83 -1.04
C ALA A 97 -8.57 -7.07 -1.90
N TYR A 98 -8.60 -6.87 -3.21
CA TYR A 98 -8.20 -7.86 -4.22
C TYR A 98 -7.15 -7.23 -5.12
N ILE A 99 -6.07 -7.95 -5.38
CA ILE A 99 -5.05 -7.56 -6.35
C ILE A 99 -5.16 -8.52 -7.54
N ASP A 100 -5.37 -7.98 -8.74
CA ASP A 100 -5.54 -8.75 -9.99
C ASP A 100 -6.59 -9.88 -9.88
N ARG A 101 -7.68 -9.64 -9.14
CA ARG A 101 -8.74 -10.62 -8.88
C ARG A 101 -8.29 -11.91 -8.20
N LYS A 102 -7.13 -11.89 -7.55
CA LYS A 102 -6.60 -13.02 -6.78
C LYS A 102 -7.24 -13.08 -5.39
N LYS A 103 -6.63 -13.86 -4.50
CA LYS A 103 -7.11 -14.09 -3.14
C LYS A 103 -7.42 -12.78 -2.41
N LYS A 104 -8.60 -12.70 -1.79
CA LYS A 104 -9.01 -11.57 -0.97
C LYS A 104 -8.27 -11.54 0.36
N PHE A 105 -8.01 -10.35 0.85
CA PHE A 105 -7.45 -10.12 2.19
C PHE A 105 -8.07 -8.86 2.81
N PRO A 106 -8.07 -8.73 4.15
CA PRO A 106 -8.64 -7.57 4.82
C PRO A 106 -7.94 -6.28 4.41
N ILE A 107 -8.68 -5.19 4.26
CA ILE A 107 -8.11 -3.89 3.88
C ILE A 107 -7.08 -3.40 4.89
N THR A 108 -7.27 -3.71 6.18
CA THR A 108 -6.33 -3.34 7.26
C THR A 108 -4.93 -3.91 7.02
N THR A 109 -4.83 -5.12 6.46
CA THR A 109 -3.55 -5.74 6.11
C THR A 109 -2.86 -4.97 4.99
N LEU A 110 -3.62 -4.52 3.97
CA LEU A 110 -3.07 -3.69 2.90
C LEU A 110 -2.59 -2.34 3.43
N LEU A 111 -3.39 -1.67 4.26
CA LEU A 111 -3.03 -0.37 4.84
C LEU A 111 -1.76 -0.45 5.68
N ARG A 112 -1.61 -1.50 6.49
CA ARG A 112 -0.37 -1.74 7.26
C ARG A 112 0.83 -1.96 6.35
N ALA A 113 0.67 -2.69 5.26
CA ALA A 113 1.74 -2.93 4.28
C ALA A 113 2.16 -1.64 3.54
N ILE A 114 1.26 -0.67 3.37
CA ILE A 114 1.54 0.62 2.73
C ILE A 114 2.24 1.60 3.71
N GLY A 115 2.12 1.37 5.03
CA GLY A 115 2.79 2.20 6.03
C GLY A 115 1.92 2.69 7.19
N PHE A 116 0.61 2.43 7.18
CA PHE A 116 -0.28 2.76 8.31
C PHE A 116 -0.16 1.68 9.40
N GLY A 117 0.89 1.74 10.21
CA GLY A 117 1.24 0.70 11.18
C GLY A 117 0.33 0.66 12.41
N SER A 118 -0.17 1.81 12.87
CA SER A 118 -0.97 1.90 14.09
C SER A 118 -2.46 1.71 13.84
N ASP A 119 -3.18 1.18 14.84
CA ASP A 119 -4.64 1.07 14.78
C ASP A 119 -5.29 2.45 14.73
N LYS A 120 -4.68 3.44 15.38
CA LYS A 120 -5.13 4.81 15.37
C LYS A 120 -5.15 5.39 13.97
N ASP A 121 -4.06 5.26 13.21
CA ASP A 121 -3.97 5.78 11.84
C ASP A 121 -5.06 5.19 10.94
N ILE A 122 -5.34 3.88 11.09
CA ILE A 122 -6.39 3.20 10.32
C ILE A 122 -7.77 3.72 10.70
N LEU A 123 -8.05 3.89 12.00
CA LEU A 123 -9.34 4.39 12.47
C LEU A 123 -9.57 5.84 12.03
N ASP A 124 -8.52 6.67 12.01
CA ASP A 124 -8.58 8.07 11.59
C ASP A 124 -8.84 8.21 10.08
N ILE A 125 -8.26 7.34 9.24
CA ILE A 125 -8.57 7.30 7.79
C ILE A 125 -10.06 7.11 7.56
N PHE A 126 -10.68 6.20 8.30
CA PHE A 126 -12.11 5.90 8.18
C PHE A 126 -13.00 6.80 9.04
N LYS A 127 -12.42 7.71 9.82
CA LYS A 127 -13.13 8.58 10.79
C LYS A 127 -14.05 7.78 11.72
N LEU A 128 -13.56 6.62 12.17
CA LEU A 128 -14.29 5.71 13.05
C LEU A 128 -13.98 5.93 14.52
N SER A 129 -13.00 6.75 14.85
CA SER A 129 -12.62 7.10 16.22
C SER A 129 -12.79 8.58 16.50
N GLU A 130 -13.14 8.90 17.73
CA GLU A 130 -13.18 10.25 18.29
C GLU A 130 -12.27 10.29 19.50
N GLU A 131 -11.37 11.27 19.54
CA GLU A 131 -10.54 11.52 20.71
C GLU A 131 -11.14 12.64 21.56
N PHE A 132 -11.21 12.44 22.85
CA PHE A 132 -11.63 13.46 23.80
C PHE A 132 -10.83 13.37 25.10
N GLN A 133 -10.70 14.50 25.78
CA GLN A 133 -10.05 14.54 27.09
C GLN A 133 -10.90 13.80 28.14
N ALA A 134 -10.24 13.01 29.00
CA ALA A 134 -10.87 12.20 30.03
C ALA A 134 -11.40 13.04 31.21
N ASN A 135 -12.35 13.93 30.98
CA ASN A 135 -13.04 14.70 31.97
C ASN A 135 -14.35 14.01 32.41
N LYS A 136 -14.80 14.21 33.65
CA LYS A 136 -16.07 13.62 34.15
C LYS A 136 -17.27 13.84 33.21
N THR A 137 -17.35 15.01 32.56
CA THR A 137 -18.42 15.36 31.62
C THR A 137 -18.33 14.56 30.34
N ASN A 138 -17.12 14.41 29.80
CA ASN A 138 -16.86 13.68 28.54
C ASN A 138 -17.01 12.16 28.75
N LEU A 139 -16.54 11.64 29.88
CA LEU A 139 -16.73 10.24 30.23
C LEU A 139 -18.19 9.86 30.35
N LYS A 140 -19.06 10.74 30.91
CA LYS A 140 -20.50 10.50 30.91
C LYS A 140 -21.12 10.42 29.51
N LYS A 141 -20.62 11.22 28.56
CA LYS A 141 -21.04 11.18 27.13
C LYS A 141 -20.55 9.94 26.40
N ALA A 142 -19.47 9.35 26.89
CA ALA A 142 -18.86 8.15 26.29
C ALA A 142 -19.48 6.85 26.84
N LEU A 143 -20.32 6.89 27.82
CA LEU A 143 -21.00 5.72 28.37
C LEU A 143 -21.74 4.95 27.26
N GLY A 144 -21.50 3.64 27.17
CA GLY A 144 -22.10 2.76 26.16
C GLY A 144 -21.36 2.74 24.80
N ARG A 145 -20.32 3.57 24.60
CA ARG A 145 -19.47 3.50 23.40
C ARG A 145 -18.41 2.42 23.57
N LYS A 146 -17.94 1.85 22.44
CA LYS A 146 -16.84 0.88 22.42
C LYS A 146 -15.51 1.61 22.44
N LEU A 147 -14.56 1.10 23.21
CA LEU A 147 -13.18 1.59 23.20
C LEU A 147 -12.51 1.21 21.88
N ALA A 148 -11.79 2.16 21.28
CA ALA A 148 -11.02 1.93 20.04
C ALA A 148 -9.78 1.06 20.27
N ALA A 149 -9.19 1.10 21.48
CA ALA A 149 -8.03 0.31 21.86
C ALA A 149 -8.22 -0.28 23.26
N ARG A 150 -7.44 -1.30 23.58
CA ARG A 150 -7.39 -1.85 24.93
C ARG A 150 -6.82 -0.82 25.88
N VAL A 151 -7.43 -0.66 27.04
CA VAL A 151 -6.91 0.16 28.12
C VAL A 151 -6.15 -0.75 29.07
N LEU A 152 -4.89 -0.42 29.32
CA LEU A 152 -4.01 -1.13 30.22
C LEU A 152 -3.77 -0.26 31.45
N LYS A 153 -3.86 -0.87 32.64
CA LYS A 153 -3.34 -0.24 33.85
C LYS A 153 -1.83 -0.45 33.86
N THR A 154 -1.10 0.65 33.86
CA THR A 154 0.37 0.63 33.89
C THR A 154 0.84 0.99 35.28
N TRP A 155 1.74 0.23 35.85
CA TRP A 155 2.44 0.57 37.08
C TRP A 155 3.91 0.18 36.97
N VAL A 156 4.74 0.84 37.75
CA VAL A 156 6.18 0.58 37.84
C VAL A 156 6.41 -0.19 39.14
N GLU A 157 7.09 -1.31 39.07
CA GLU A 157 7.57 -2.02 40.22
C GLU A 157 9.10 -1.89 40.26
N ASP A 158 9.60 -1.45 41.41
CA ASP A 158 11.03 -1.33 41.65
C ASP A 158 11.52 -2.63 42.32
N PHE A 159 12.42 -3.32 41.66
CA PHE A 159 13.11 -4.47 42.20
C PHE A 159 14.53 -4.08 42.57
N VAL A 160 14.97 -4.50 43.75
CA VAL A 160 16.38 -4.35 44.18
C VAL A 160 17.08 -5.65 43.78
N ASP A 161 18.10 -5.55 42.97
CA ASP A 161 18.98 -6.68 42.67
C ASP A 161 19.76 -7.03 43.92
N GLU A 162 19.57 -8.25 44.44
CA GLU A 162 20.18 -8.69 45.68
C GLU A 162 21.73 -8.81 45.60
N ASP A 163 22.28 -9.00 44.37
CA ASP A 163 23.70 -9.15 44.15
C ASP A 163 24.43 -7.81 43.94
N THR A 164 23.79 -6.85 43.28
CA THR A 164 24.40 -5.55 42.93
C THR A 164 23.89 -4.40 43.78
N GLY A 165 22.74 -4.54 44.42
CA GLY A 165 22.07 -3.48 45.17
C GLY A 165 21.46 -2.38 44.28
N GLU A 166 21.43 -2.56 42.96
CA GLU A 166 20.85 -1.61 42.05
C GLU A 166 19.32 -1.76 42.00
N VAL A 167 18.61 -0.63 41.91
CA VAL A 167 17.15 -0.60 41.73
C VAL A 167 16.81 -0.68 40.24
N ILE A 168 16.18 -1.79 39.87
CA ILE A 168 15.72 -2.01 38.52
C ILE A 168 14.21 -1.73 38.49
N SER A 169 13.79 -0.70 37.74
CA SER A 169 12.39 -0.38 37.54
C SER A 169 11.85 -1.15 36.34
N VAL A 170 10.79 -1.94 36.54
CA VAL A 170 10.13 -2.72 35.49
C VAL A 170 8.71 -2.22 35.30
N ASP A 171 8.41 -1.80 34.06
CA ASP A 171 7.06 -1.42 33.68
C ASP A 171 6.18 -2.67 33.49
N ARG A 172 5.10 -2.75 34.24
CA ARG A 172 4.10 -3.80 34.10
C ARG A 172 2.78 -3.24 33.62
N ASN A 173 2.13 -3.99 32.74
CA ASN A 173 0.83 -3.65 32.17
C ASN A 173 -0.23 -4.70 32.52
N GLU A 174 -1.33 -4.27 33.07
CA GLU A 174 -2.49 -5.10 33.35
C GLU A 174 -3.70 -4.63 32.53
N LEU A 175 -4.46 -5.59 31.96
CA LEU A 175 -5.66 -5.27 31.21
C LEU A 175 -6.76 -4.85 32.19
N ILE A 176 -7.40 -3.69 31.93
CA ILE A 176 -8.52 -3.18 32.69
C ILE A 176 -9.84 -3.64 32.08
#